data_d580d36899b62760bbd32eb23f30b632
#
_entry.id   d580d36899b62760bbd32eb23f30b632
#
_cell.length_a   1.000
_cell.length_b   1.000
_cell.length_c   1.000
_cell.angle_alpha   90.00
_cell.angle_beta   90.00
_cell.angle_gamma   90.00
#
_symmetry.space_group_name_H-M   'P 1'
#
loop_
_entity.id
_entity.type
_entity.pdbx_description
1 polymer ?
#
loop_
_entity_poly.entity_id
_entity_poly.type
_entity_poly.pdbx_seq_one_letter_code
_entity_poly.pdbx_strand_id
1 'polypeptide(L)'
;MSKILVSIFISLIIIGIVNFPKEVYAKEITNLQWKKSVAKGKKLSKFRETVTYPALGEKAWKITLLPRDCGRDLEGDYSDCKNNGRDAVVGHGGGDRARSEYSTSGNRYTGERWISVSIFLPADFKSVEPVSTSLFQIYEWGNTNKQRHPRMMLRVKNGVLEPRYFPVNGRDVPGKINKHLFIDEMKNKWTTIIFHTKMGKPPGEGFSKMYVNDVLYNEYNGRTGYGGKFFNKFGIYHSWISRWSDELHGEYPTQVVYYDNLFRTNSKEKLLKLIQN
;
A
#
# COMPACT_ATOMS: atom_id res chain seq x y z
N MET A 1 -2.36 -78.65 -1.57
CA MET A 1 -3.27 -77.48 -1.61
C MET A 1 -2.87 -76.53 -0.48
N SER A 2 -2.09 -75.56 -0.78
CA SER A 2 -1.54 -74.57 0.20
C SER A 2 -2.35 -73.28 0.07
N LYS A 3 -3.01 -72.85 1.16
CA LYS A 3 -3.75 -71.59 1.23
C LYS A 3 -2.77 -70.47 1.64
N ILE A 4 -2.53 -69.54 0.74
CA ILE A 4 -1.79 -68.33 0.99
C ILE A 4 -2.74 -67.33 1.62
N LEU A 5 -2.51 -66.93 2.88
CA LEU A 5 -3.18 -65.82 3.54
C LEU A 5 -2.44 -64.54 3.14
N VAL A 6 -3.14 -63.62 2.45
CA VAL A 6 -2.68 -62.27 2.17
C VAL A 6 -3.18 -61.37 3.29
N SER A 7 -2.29 -60.95 4.17
CA SER A 7 -2.56 -59.91 5.17
C SER A 7 -2.46 -58.54 4.53
N ILE A 8 -3.57 -57.83 4.45
CA ILE A 8 -3.63 -56.41 4.02
C ILE A 8 -3.41 -55.57 5.27
N PHE A 9 -2.23 -54.94 5.34
CA PHE A 9 -1.96 -53.84 6.31
C PHE A 9 -2.59 -52.55 5.81
N ILE A 10 -3.70 -52.16 6.43
CA ILE A 10 -4.29 -50.83 6.24
C ILE A 10 -3.56 -49.88 7.20
N SER A 11 -2.61 -49.08 6.68
CA SER A 11 -1.99 -48.01 7.43
C SER A 11 -2.99 -46.84 7.51
N LEU A 12 -3.62 -46.64 8.66
CA LEU A 12 -4.36 -45.43 8.97
C LEU A 12 -3.37 -44.26 9.11
N ILE A 13 -3.31 -43.42 8.11
CA ILE A 13 -2.67 -42.12 8.22
C ILE A 13 -3.64 -41.21 8.99
N ILE A 14 -3.40 -41.04 10.28
CA ILE A 14 -4.07 -40.02 11.08
C ILE A 14 -3.47 -38.69 10.68
N ILE A 15 -4.13 -37.97 9.78
CA ILE A 15 -3.83 -36.55 9.52
C ILE A 15 -4.31 -35.79 10.76
N GLY A 16 -3.39 -35.54 11.67
CA GLY A 16 -3.64 -34.66 12.80
C GLY A 16 -3.86 -33.24 12.26
N ILE A 17 -5.11 -32.81 12.22
CA ILE A 17 -5.46 -31.41 12.02
C ILE A 17 -4.95 -30.67 13.24
N VAL A 18 -3.75 -30.10 13.12
CA VAL A 18 -3.22 -29.18 14.12
C VAL A 18 -4.06 -27.89 14.02
N ASN A 19 -5.08 -27.80 14.84
CA ASN A 19 -5.80 -26.56 15.06
C ASN A 19 -4.86 -25.55 15.72
N PHE A 20 -4.16 -24.76 14.94
CA PHE A 20 -3.46 -23.60 15.47
C PHE A 20 -4.52 -22.58 15.95
N PRO A 21 -4.40 -22.05 17.17
CA PRO A 21 -5.39 -21.12 17.68
C PRO A 21 -5.41 -19.84 16.83
N LYS A 22 -6.52 -19.62 16.12
CA LYS A 22 -6.79 -18.43 15.30
C LYS A 22 -6.61 -17.11 16.07
N GLU A 23 -6.71 -17.12 17.39
CA GLU A 23 -6.62 -15.95 18.25
C GLU A 23 -5.23 -15.28 18.29
N VAL A 24 -4.15 -16.03 18.11
CA VAL A 24 -2.79 -15.47 18.17
C VAL A 24 -2.49 -14.59 16.96
N TYR A 25 -3.06 -14.92 15.80
CA TYR A 25 -2.84 -14.18 14.54
C TYR A 25 -3.70 -12.93 14.45
N ALA A 26 -4.92 -12.97 14.92
CA ALA A 26 -5.80 -11.81 14.99
C ALA A 26 -5.23 -10.68 15.86
N LYS A 27 -4.47 -11.01 16.89
CA LYS A 27 -3.88 -10.04 17.81
C LYS A 27 -2.71 -9.24 17.22
N GLU A 28 -1.91 -9.81 16.30
CA GLU A 28 -0.86 -9.05 15.58
C GLU A 28 -1.44 -8.11 14.53
N ILE A 29 -2.57 -8.46 13.90
CA ILE A 29 -3.28 -7.60 12.92
C ILE A 29 -4.01 -6.46 13.63
N THR A 30 -4.61 -6.71 14.78
CA THR A 30 -5.32 -5.69 15.58
C THR A 30 -4.40 -4.71 16.29
N ASN A 31 -3.11 -5.05 16.48
CA ASN A 31 -2.12 -4.15 17.06
C ASN A 31 -1.61 -3.06 16.12
N LEU A 32 -1.85 -3.17 14.81
CA LEU A 32 -1.67 -2.06 13.89
C LEU A 32 -2.86 -1.12 14.03
N GLN A 33 -2.80 -0.16 14.97
CA GLN A 33 -3.81 0.89 15.09
C GLN A 33 -3.83 1.73 13.81
N TRP A 34 -4.74 1.41 12.91
CA TRP A 34 -4.98 2.17 11.69
C TRP A 34 -5.71 3.46 12.03
N LYS A 35 -5.03 4.58 11.93
CA LYS A 35 -5.66 5.89 12.02
C LYS A 35 -6.12 6.32 10.64
N LYS A 36 -7.35 6.76 10.57
CA LYS A 36 -7.96 7.27 9.34
C LYS A 36 -7.26 8.56 8.92
N SER A 37 -6.61 8.57 7.76
CA SER A 37 -6.12 9.77 7.09
C SER A 37 -7.18 10.19 6.09
N VAL A 38 -8.12 11.03 6.53
CA VAL A 38 -9.32 11.36 5.78
C VAL A 38 -9.60 12.83 5.82
N ALA A 39 -10.32 13.26 4.81
CA ALA A 39 -11.17 14.41 4.80
C ALA A 39 -12.00 14.55 6.09
N LYS A 40 -11.82 15.63 6.85
CA LYS A 40 -12.78 16.04 7.88
C LYS A 40 -14.10 16.40 7.16
N GLY A 41 -15.23 15.96 7.69
CA GLY A 41 -16.56 16.39 7.25
C GLY A 41 -17.35 15.40 6.39
N LYS A 42 -16.73 14.47 5.66
CA LYS A 42 -17.47 13.42 4.94
C LYS A 42 -17.67 12.19 5.81
N LYS A 43 -18.87 11.61 5.81
CA LYS A 43 -19.14 10.34 6.50
C LYS A 43 -18.21 9.27 5.97
N LEU A 44 -17.20 8.93 6.77
CA LEU A 44 -16.11 8.01 6.47
C LEU A 44 -16.54 6.63 5.96
N SER A 45 -17.75 6.22 6.32
CA SER A 45 -18.35 4.94 5.95
C SER A 45 -18.60 4.75 4.45
N LYS A 46 -18.68 5.84 3.66
CA LYS A 46 -18.96 5.73 2.24
C LYS A 46 -17.74 5.47 1.36
N PHE A 47 -16.53 5.73 1.85
CA PHE A 47 -15.31 5.69 1.05
C PHE A 47 -14.37 4.55 1.42
N ARG A 48 -14.60 3.92 2.56
CA ARG A 48 -13.79 2.85 3.11
C ARG A 48 -14.67 1.88 3.87
N GLU A 49 -14.85 0.75 3.30
CA GLU A 49 -15.68 -0.32 3.82
C GLU A 49 -14.90 -1.63 3.91
N THR A 50 -15.35 -2.52 4.73
CA THR A 50 -14.88 -3.90 4.77
C THR A 50 -15.86 -4.72 3.93
N VAL A 51 -15.35 -5.53 3.03
CA VAL A 51 -16.13 -6.38 2.12
C VAL A 51 -15.68 -7.82 2.24
N THR A 52 -16.59 -8.74 1.94
CA THR A 52 -16.29 -10.18 1.89
C THR A 52 -15.87 -10.65 0.50
N TYR A 53 -16.10 -9.82 -0.54
CA TYR A 53 -15.69 -10.10 -1.91
C TYR A 53 -15.33 -8.78 -2.64
N PRO A 54 -14.22 -8.73 -3.39
CA PRO A 54 -13.15 -9.74 -3.39
C PRO A 54 -12.36 -9.70 -2.07
N ALA A 55 -11.97 -10.86 -1.54
CA ALA A 55 -11.12 -10.97 -0.36
C ALA A 55 -10.22 -12.20 -0.48
N LEU A 56 -9.01 -12.15 0.11
CA LEU A 56 -8.11 -13.30 0.23
C LEU A 56 -8.44 -14.14 1.47
N GLY A 57 -8.89 -13.47 2.54
CA GLY A 57 -9.40 -14.07 3.76
C GLY A 57 -10.91 -13.83 3.91
N GLU A 58 -11.35 -13.62 5.13
CA GLU A 58 -12.76 -13.36 5.42
C GLU A 58 -13.24 -11.99 4.90
N LYS A 59 -12.35 -11.01 4.94
CA LYS A 59 -12.67 -9.61 4.61
C LYS A 59 -11.47 -8.89 4.04
N ALA A 60 -11.75 -8.02 3.07
CA ALA A 60 -10.81 -7.07 2.51
C ALA A 60 -11.28 -5.63 2.73
N TRP A 61 -10.36 -4.69 2.57
CA TRP A 61 -10.67 -3.26 2.57
C TRP A 61 -11.01 -2.80 1.17
N LYS A 62 -12.20 -2.24 0.96
CA LYS A 62 -12.56 -1.51 -0.24
C LYS A 62 -12.36 -0.03 0.01
N ILE A 63 -11.55 0.60 -0.79
CA ILE A 63 -11.25 2.03 -0.76
C ILE A 63 -11.82 2.65 -2.02
N THR A 64 -12.69 3.63 -1.86
CA THR A 64 -13.26 4.42 -2.97
C THR A 64 -12.76 5.85 -2.87
N LEU A 65 -12.36 6.42 -3.99
CA LEU A 65 -12.08 7.83 -4.16
C LEU A 65 -12.99 8.38 -5.25
N LEU A 66 -13.90 9.27 -4.86
CA LEU A 66 -14.83 9.93 -5.79
C LEU A 66 -14.13 11.07 -6.53
N PRO A 67 -14.66 11.48 -7.70
CA PRO A 67 -14.19 12.66 -8.41
C PRO A 67 -14.07 13.86 -7.48
N ARG A 68 -12.92 14.53 -7.51
CA ARG A 68 -12.64 15.73 -6.72
C ARG A 68 -12.86 15.57 -5.21
N ASP A 69 -12.68 14.35 -4.70
CA ASP A 69 -12.80 14.05 -3.28
C ASP A 69 -11.60 14.59 -2.53
N CYS A 70 -11.70 15.85 -2.13
CA CYS A 70 -10.68 16.57 -1.44
C CYS A 70 -10.55 16.08 0.00
N GLY A 71 -9.35 15.81 0.45
CA GLY A 71 -9.07 15.19 1.75
C GLY A 71 -9.47 15.98 2.99
N ARG A 72 -9.92 17.25 2.90
CA ARG A 72 -10.42 18.07 4.00
C ARG A 72 -11.58 18.93 3.56
N ASP A 73 -12.39 19.31 4.55
CA ASP A 73 -13.72 19.80 4.38
C ASP A 73 -13.89 21.20 3.76
N LEU A 74 -15.16 21.46 3.55
CA LEU A 74 -15.75 22.54 2.79
C LEU A 74 -15.68 23.92 3.48
N GLU A 75 -15.19 24.02 4.70
CA GLU A 75 -15.23 25.26 5.48
C GLU A 75 -14.01 26.17 5.32
N GLY A 76 -13.30 26.00 4.23
CA GLY A 76 -12.29 26.97 3.85
C GLY A 76 -10.90 26.73 4.41
N ASP A 77 -10.71 25.71 5.21
CA ASP A 77 -9.42 25.44 5.83
C ASP A 77 -8.72 24.26 5.15
N TYR A 78 -7.87 24.57 4.17
CA TYR A 78 -6.83 23.70 3.62
C TYR A 78 -7.30 22.34 3.12
N SER A 79 -8.38 22.34 2.34
CA SER A 79 -8.72 21.14 1.58
C SER A 79 -7.54 20.76 0.70
N ASP A 80 -7.30 19.48 0.54
CA ASP A 80 -6.30 18.98 -0.41
C ASP A 80 -6.54 19.50 -1.84
N CYS A 81 -7.72 20.07 -2.14
CA CYS A 81 -8.12 20.65 -3.43
C CYS A 81 -8.08 22.19 -3.50
N LYS A 82 -7.77 22.89 -2.44
CA LYS A 82 -8.01 24.34 -2.38
C LYS A 82 -7.13 25.19 -3.27
N ASN A 83 -6.06 24.69 -3.77
CA ASN A 83 -5.20 25.40 -4.71
C ASN A 83 -5.15 24.64 -6.02
N ASN A 84 -5.91 25.10 -6.99
CA ASN A 84 -5.92 24.59 -8.37
C ASN A 84 -4.58 24.83 -9.08
N GLY A 85 -3.49 24.26 -8.55
CA GLY A 85 -2.18 24.17 -9.18
C GLY A 85 -1.42 25.47 -9.44
N ARG A 86 -2.08 26.62 -9.51
CA ARG A 86 -1.42 27.90 -9.81
C ARG A 86 -0.75 28.52 -8.59
N ASP A 87 -1.30 28.31 -7.41
CA ASP A 87 -0.77 28.83 -6.14
C ASP A 87 -0.12 27.76 -5.27
N ALA A 88 -0.01 26.53 -5.76
CA ALA A 88 0.89 25.53 -5.21
C ALA A 88 2.36 25.97 -5.40
N VAL A 89 2.56 27.28 -5.33
CA VAL A 89 3.86 27.87 -5.33
C VAL A 89 4.65 27.29 -4.19
N VAL A 90 5.60 26.52 -4.60
CA VAL A 90 6.86 26.42 -3.90
C VAL A 90 6.73 25.99 -2.44
N GLY A 91 6.65 24.70 -2.23
CA GLY A 91 7.17 24.08 -1.00
C GLY A 91 6.22 23.87 0.16
N HIS A 92 5.00 24.33 0.15
CA HIS A 92 4.07 24.21 1.26
C HIS A 92 2.84 23.36 1.01
N GLY A 93 2.96 22.37 0.20
CA GLY A 93 2.26 21.08 0.22
C GLY A 93 0.78 20.98 0.59
N GLY A 94 0.02 22.04 0.52
CA GLY A 94 -1.42 22.03 0.71
C GLY A 94 -2.13 22.34 -0.59
N GLY A 95 -3.03 21.53 -1.07
CA GLY A 95 -3.80 21.79 -2.27
C GLY A 95 -3.47 20.84 -3.43
N ASP A 96 -4.34 20.80 -4.42
CA ASP A 96 -4.21 20.00 -5.64
C ASP A 96 -4.06 18.49 -5.39
N ARG A 97 -4.80 17.97 -4.38
CA ARG A 97 -4.72 16.58 -3.94
C ARG A 97 -6.07 16.02 -3.55
N ALA A 98 -6.28 14.73 -3.82
CA ALA A 98 -7.41 13.97 -3.30
C ALA A 98 -6.91 12.69 -2.65
N ARG A 99 -7.59 12.21 -1.62
CA ARG A 99 -7.18 10.99 -0.95
C ARG A 99 -8.31 10.29 -0.21
N SER A 100 -8.22 8.99 -0.23
CA SER A 100 -8.92 8.09 0.66
C SER A 100 -7.92 7.04 1.15
N GLU A 101 -7.31 7.26 2.32
CA GLU A 101 -6.19 6.45 2.84
C GLU A 101 -6.39 6.05 4.29
N TYR A 102 -5.78 4.92 4.68
CA TYR A 102 -5.50 4.53 6.05
C TYR A 102 -4.03 4.74 6.39
N SER A 103 -3.73 4.96 7.65
CA SER A 103 -2.38 5.21 8.16
C SER A 103 -2.11 4.44 9.45
N THR A 104 -0.93 3.81 9.55
CA THR A 104 -0.42 3.22 10.80
C THR A 104 0.33 4.21 11.67
N SER A 105 0.03 5.51 11.59
CA SER A 105 0.78 6.57 12.28
C SER A 105 0.88 6.40 13.81
N GLY A 106 -0.03 5.64 14.41
CA GLY A 106 0.03 5.24 15.83
C GLY A 106 1.04 4.11 16.12
N ASN A 107 1.44 3.35 15.10
CA ASN A 107 2.38 2.22 15.22
C ASN A 107 3.58 2.47 14.30
N ARG A 108 4.54 3.23 14.80
CA ARG A 108 5.74 3.62 14.05
C ARG A 108 6.87 2.63 14.26
N TYR A 109 7.77 2.54 13.29
CA TYR A 109 8.92 1.64 13.30
C TYR A 109 10.20 2.32 12.85
N THR A 110 11.32 1.64 13.08
CA THR A 110 12.66 1.96 12.56
C THR A 110 13.33 0.67 12.11
N GLY A 111 14.46 0.80 11.43
CA GLY A 111 15.28 -0.34 11.02
C GLY A 111 14.66 -1.17 9.89
N GLU A 112 15.04 -2.43 9.84
CA GLU A 112 14.69 -3.36 8.76
C GLU A 112 13.30 -3.98 8.97
N ARG A 113 12.51 -4.03 7.90
CA ARG A 113 11.16 -4.60 7.91
C ARG A 113 10.83 -5.33 6.61
N TRP A 114 9.99 -6.32 6.78
CA TRP A 114 9.26 -6.99 5.74
C TRP A 114 7.80 -6.53 5.80
N ILE A 115 7.29 -6.03 4.69
CA ILE A 115 5.96 -5.39 4.62
C ILE A 115 5.23 -5.99 3.44
N SER A 116 4.00 -6.45 3.63
CA SER A 116 3.15 -6.89 2.53
C SER A 116 1.95 -5.99 2.34
N VAL A 117 1.50 -5.92 1.13
CA VAL A 117 0.22 -5.36 0.71
C VAL A 117 -0.29 -6.16 -0.49
N SER A 118 -1.49 -6.73 -0.38
CA SER A 118 -2.20 -7.31 -1.51
C SER A 118 -3.17 -6.27 -2.07
N ILE A 119 -3.13 -6.08 -3.37
CA ILE A 119 -3.95 -5.11 -4.11
C ILE A 119 -4.76 -5.85 -5.16
N PHE A 120 -6.07 -5.55 -5.22
CA PHE A 120 -6.94 -5.98 -6.30
C PHE A 120 -7.52 -4.74 -6.99
N LEU A 121 -7.32 -4.66 -8.28
CA LEU A 121 -7.90 -3.63 -9.14
C LEU A 121 -9.11 -4.21 -9.86
N PRO A 122 -10.32 -3.58 -9.78
CA PRO A 122 -11.46 -3.99 -10.58
C PRO A 122 -11.17 -3.93 -12.09
N ALA A 123 -11.97 -4.62 -12.91
CA ALA A 123 -11.83 -4.60 -14.37
C ALA A 123 -11.89 -3.19 -14.97
N ASP A 124 -12.75 -2.37 -14.39
CA ASP A 124 -13.02 -0.99 -14.81
C ASP A 124 -12.08 0.05 -14.17
N PHE A 125 -11.08 -0.38 -13.41
CA PHE A 125 -10.08 0.55 -12.86
C PHE A 125 -9.40 1.33 -13.98
N LYS A 126 -9.50 2.66 -13.90
CA LYS A 126 -8.89 3.59 -14.85
C LYS A 126 -7.73 4.34 -14.20
N SER A 127 -6.61 4.40 -14.89
CA SER A 127 -5.55 5.35 -14.55
C SER A 127 -6.06 6.77 -14.75
N VAL A 128 -5.64 7.70 -13.92
CA VAL A 128 -5.97 9.13 -14.01
C VAL A 128 -4.74 9.94 -14.43
N GLU A 129 -3.86 9.38 -15.22
CA GLU A 129 -2.74 10.13 -15.76
C GLU A 129 -3.24 11.29 -16.65
N PRO A 130 -2.62 12.47 -16.53
CA PRO A 130 -1.33 12.80 -15.92
C PRO A 130 -1.35 13.09 -14.40
N VAL A 131 -2.48 12.87 -13.73
CA VAL A 131 -2.57 12.97 -12.27
C VAL A 131 -1.76 11.84 -11.62
N SER A 132 -0.94 12.20 -10.64
CA SER A 132 -0.11 11.20 -9.94
C SER A 132 -0.94 10.41 -8.94
N THR A 133 -1.05 9.10 -9.13
CA THR A 133 -1.75 8.17 -8.23
C THR A 133 -0.75 7.35 -7.41
N SER A 134 -0.95 7.29 -6.09
CA SER A 134 -0.22 6.38 -5.20
C SER A 134 -1.19 5.46 -4.47
N LEU A 135 -0.85 4.18 -4.40
CA LEU A 135 -1.66 3.14 -3.77
C LEU A 135 -1.10 2.67 -2.42
N PHE A 136 0.17 2.93 -2.16
CA PHE A 136 0.82 2.59 -0.90
C PHE A 136 1.97 3.57 -0.63
N GLN A 137 2.25 3.86 0.66
CA GLN A 137 3.32 4.78 1.04
C GLN A 137 4.04 4.29 2.29
N ILE A 138 5.36 4.55 2.34
CA ILE A 138 6.16 4.56 3.56
C ILE A 138 6.48 6.01 3.89
N TYR A 139 5.97 6.49 5.01
CA TYR A 139 6.09 7.88 5.44
C TYR A 139 6.99 8.00 6.65
N GLU A 140 7.79 9.07 6.73
CA GLU A 140 8.66 9.36 7.87
C GLU A 140 8.09 10.49 8.73
N TRP A 141 8.14 10.29 10.03
CA TRP A 141 7.70 11.25 11.04
C TRP A 141 8.82 11.63 11.98
N GLY A 142 8.88 12.91 12.36
CA GLY A 142 9.84 13.38 13.36
C GLY A 142 11.28 13.40 12.87
N ASN A 143 11.50 13.62 11.57
CA ASN A 143 12.84 13.82 11.04
C ASN A 143 13.38 15.23 11.36
N THR A 144 14.70 15.34 11.44
CA THR A 144 15.41 16.57 11.76
C THR A 144 15.30 17.65 10.67
N ASN A 145 15.04 17.25 9.44
CA ASN A 145 15.02 18.16 8.27
C ASN A 145 13.64 18.77 8.00
N LYS A 146 12.66 18.54 8.88
CA LYS A 146 11.27 19.02 8.73
C LYS A 146 10.59 18.66 7.39
N GLN A 147 11.20 17.80 6.59
CA GLN A 147 10.66 17.37 5.30
C GLN A 147 9.52 16.36 5.53
N ARG A 148 8.30 16.79 5.22
CA ARG A 148 7.07 15.99 5.39
C ARG A 148 6.73 15.21 4.11
N HIS A 149 7.69 14.53 3.50
CA HIS A 149 7.46 13.71 2.32
C HIS A 149 7.46 12.22 2.67
N PRO A 150 6.67 11.41 1.95
CA PRO A 150 6.87 9.97 1.99
C PRO A 150 8.29 9.63 1.57
N ARG A 151 8.86 8.56 2.12
CA ARG A 151 10.18 8.05 1.72
C ARG A 151 10.07 7.09 0.54
N MET A 152 8.93 6.47 0.40
CA MET A 152 8.57 5.66 -0.74
C MET A 152 7.08 5.81 -1.02
N MET A 153 6.72 5.92 -2.29
CA MET A 153 5.35 5.85 -2.80
C MET A 153 5.28 4.79 -3.88
N LEU A 154 4.33 3.87 -3.77
CA LEU A 154 4.00 2.94 -4.84
C LEU A 154 3.03 3.65 -5.78
N ARG A 155 3.53 4.10 -6.93
CA ARG A 155 2.82 5.01 -7.84
C ARG A 155 2.47 4.35 -9.17
N VAL A 156 1.33 4.73 -9.71
CA VAL A 156 0.97 4.46 -11.10
C VAL A 156 1.61 5.53 -11.97
N LYS A 157 2.37 5.09 -12.97
CA LYS A 157 3.00 5.96 -13.98
C LYS A 157 3.09 5.21 -15.31
N ASN A 158 2.55 5.78 -16.37
CA ASN A 158 2.53 5.17 -17.72
C ASN A 158 1.96 3.74 -17.70
N GLY A 159 0.87 3.53 -16.95
CA GLY A 159 0.25 2.21 -16.80
C GLY A 159 1.06 1.20 -15.98
N VAL A 160 2.18 1.60 -15.37
CA VAL A 160 3.03 0.75 -14.52
C VAL A 160 2.88 1.13 -13.07
N LEU A 161 2.74 0.15 -12.18
CA LEU A 161 2.82 0.34 -10.74
C LEU A 161 4.27 0.15 -10.29
N GLU A 162 4.90 1.23 -9.85
CA GLU A 162 6.32 1.24 -9.47
C GLU A 162 6.58 1.99 -8.17
N PRO A 163 7.56 1.57 -7.34
CA PRO A 163 7.99 2.35 -6.20
C PRO A 163 8.81 3.56 -6.67
N ARG A 164 8.51 4.71 -6.07
CA ARG A 164 9.26 5.97 -6.21
C ARG A 164 9.84 6.33 -4.87
N TYR A 165 11.14 6.56 -4.82
CA TYR A 165 11.90 6.86 -3.59
C TYR A 165 12.22 8.35 -3.53
N PHE A 166 12.20 8.92 -2.33
CA PHE A 166 12.44 10.35 -2.09
C PHE A 166 13.67 10.54 -1.20
N PRO A 167 14.88 10.33 -1.75
CA PRO A 167 16.12 10.38 -0.96
C PRO A 167 16.52 11.79 -0.52
N VAL A 168 16.24 12.82 -1.35
CA VAL A 168 16.66 14.21 -1.11
C VAL A 168 15.66 15.19 -1.73
N ASN A 169 15.37 16.29 -1.02
CA ASN A 169 14.71 17.51 -1.53
C ASN A 169 13.43 17.30 -2.36
N GLY A 170 12.61 16.30 -2.01
CA GLY A 170 11.33 16.07 -2.69
C GLY A 170 11.45 15.53 -4.11
N ARG A 171 12.63 15.34 -4.66
CA ARG A 171 12.83 14.66 -5.95
C ARG A 171 12.73 13.17 -5.76
N ASP A 172 11.96 12.54 -6.61
CA ASP A 172 11.78 11.09 -6.59
C ASP A 172 12.67 10.40 -7.62
N VAL A 173 13.10 9.19 -7.28
CA VAL A 173 13.88 8.30 -8.14
C VAL A 173 13.20 6.92 -8.22
N PRO A 174 13.27 6.20 -9.36
CA PRO A 174 12.56 4.94 -9.55
C PRO A 174 13.24 3.73 -8.87
N GLY A 175 14.49 3.83 -8.45
CA GLY A 175 15.31 2.66 -8.15
C GLY A 175 15.71 1.91 -9.43
N LYS A 176 16.38 0.76 -9.28
CA LYS A 176 16.71 -0.15 -10.38
C LYS A 176 15.48 -1.01 -10.70
N ILE A 177 14.97 -0.90 -11.90
CA ILE A 177 13.82 -1.66 -12.37
C ILE A 177 14.33 -2.96 -12.97
N ASN A 178 13.93 -4.09 -12.40
CA ASN A 178 14.24 -5.42 -12.92
C ASN A 178 13.08 -5.97 -13.76
N LYS A 179 11.84 -5.61 -13.40
CA LYS A 179 10.62 -5.98 -14.14
C LYS A 179 9.54 -4.92 -13.90
N HIS A 180 8.73 -4.65 -14.92
CA HIS A 180 7.57 -3.79 -14.79
C HIS A 180 6.36 -4.57 -14.27
N LEU A 181 5.54 -3.89 -13.43
CA LEU A 181 4.25 -4.40 -12.97
C LEU A 181 3.17 -3.53 -13.61
N PHE A 182 2.59 -4.03 -14.70
CA PHE A 182 1.55 -3.31 -15.41
C PHE A 182 0.21 -3.38 -14.65
N ILE A 183 -0.49 -2.25 -14.54
CA ILE A 183 -1.79 -2.20 -13.86
C ILE A 183 -2.84 -3.08 -14.55
N ASP A 184 -2.77 -3.24 -15.87
CA ASP A 184 -3.68 -4.12 -16.61
C ASP A 184 -3.49 -5.59 -16.24
N GLU A 185 -2.26 -5.99 -15.91
CA GLU A 185 -1.98 -7.33 -15.40
C GLU A 185 -2.51 -7.57 -13.99
N MET A 186 -2.85 -6.50 -13.26
CA MET A 186 -3.38 -6.57 -11.89
C MET A 186 -4.91 -6.59 -11.84
N LYS A 187 -5.59 -6.26 -12.94
CA LYS A 187 -7.06 -6.21 -13.00
C LYS A 187 -7.68 -7.58 -12.76
N ASN A 188 -8.78 -7.59 -12.00
CA ASN A 188 -9.56 -8.79 -11.64
C ASN A 188 -8.78 -9.89 -10.93
N LYS A 189 -7.63 -9.60 -10.35
CA LYS A 189 -6.87 -10.56 -9.54
C LYS A 189 -6.13 -9.87 -8.41
N TRP A 190 -5.91 -10.61 -7.35
CA TRP A 190 -5.06 -10.19 -6.26
C TRP A 190 -3.60 -10.22 -6.66
N THR A 191 -2.89 -9.14 -6.37
CA THR A 191 -1.45 -9.02 -6.56
C THR A 191 -0.81 -8.72 -5.22
N THR A 192 -0.06 -9.67 -4.69
CA THR A 192 0.64 -9.52 -3.42
C THR A 192 2.03 -8.94 -3.67
N ILE A 193 2.27 -7.78 -3.08
CA ILE A 193 3.53 -7.05 -3.16
C ILE A 193 4.21 -7.11 -1.80
N ILE A 194 5.46 -7.50 -1.78
CA ILE A 194 6.28 -7.58 -0.58
C ILE A 194 7.42 -6.57 -0.70
N PHE A 195 7.56 -5.71 0.30
CA PHE A 195 8.72 -4.84 0.45
C PHE A 195 9.64 -5.39 1.52
N HIS A 196 10.90 -5.59 1.17
CA HIS A 196 11.99 -5.78 2.12
C HIS A 196 12.77 -4.48 2.19
N THR A 197 12.73 -3.79 3.31
CA THR A 197 13.24 -2.43 3.41
C THR A 197 13.98 -2.19 4.72
N LYS A 198 15.13 -1.55 4.65
CA LYS A 198 15.85 -1.00 5.79
C LYS A 198 15.69 0.51 5.79
N MET A 199 14.92 0.99 6.77
CA MET A 199 14.66 2.41 6.97
C MET A 199 15.48 2.89 8.16
N GLY A 200 16.23 3.97 8.02
CA GLY A 200 16.98 4.43 9.17
C GLY A 200 18.04 5.47 8.92
N LYS A 201 18.84 5.63 9.94
CA LYS A 201 20.10 6.37 10.03
C LYS A 201 21.26 5.40 9.79
N PRO A 202 22.39 5.90 9.32
CA PRO A 202 22.65 7.19 8.71
C PRO A 202 22.23 7.25 7.24
N PRO A 203 22.33 8.46 6.62
CA PRO A 203 22.14 8.60 5.19
C PRO A 203 23.07 7.68 4.40
N GLY A 204 22.52 6.89 3.46
CA GLY A 204 23.32 6.05 2.57
C GLY A 204 23.30 4.55 2.86
N GLU A 205 22.85 4.13 4.04
CA GLU A 205 22.79 2.70 4.41
C GLU A 205 21.38 2.07 4.30
N GLY A 206 20.46 2.76 3.66
CA GLY A 206 19.12 2.24 3.45
C GLY A 206 18.99 1.44 2.18
N PHE A 207 18.03 0.55 2.15
CA PHE A 207 17.62 -0.13 0.94
C PHE A 207 16.11 -0.39 0.93
N SER A 208 15.57 -0.65 -0.24
CA SER A 208 14.22 -1.17 -0.42
C SER A 208 14.18 -2.07 -1.64
N LYS A 209 13.63 -3.28 -1.47
CA LYS A 209 13.41 -4.25 -2.53
C LYS A 209 11.93 -4.55 -2.62
N MET A 210 11.37 -4.52 -3.83
CA MET A 210 9.97 -4.86 -4.10
C MET A 210 9.91 -6.20 -4.81
N TYR A 211 9.17 -7.12 -4.23
CA TYR A 211 8.88 -8.43 -4.80
C TYR A 211 7.40 -8.53 -5.14
N VAL A 212 7.10 -9.22 -6.24
CA VAL A 212 5.75 -9.64 -6.61
C VAL A 212 5.79 -11.13 -6.90
N ASN A 213 5.02 -11.92 -6.17
CA ASN A 213 5.04 -13.38 -6.26
C ASN A 213 6.48 -13.94 -6.17
N ASP A 214 7.24 -13.50 -5.15
CA ASP A 214 8.65 -13.84 -4.87
C ASP A 214 9.67 -13.42 -5.95
N VAL A 215 9.26 -12.79 -7.05
CA VAL A 215 10.15 -12.25 -8.09
C VAL A 215 10.53 -10.82 -7.72
N LEU A 216 11.83 -10.48 -7.80
CA LEU A 216 12.33 -9.12 -7.57
C LEU A 216 11.99 -8.22 -8.76
N TYR A 217 11.13 -7.23 -8.51
CA TYR A 217 10.69 -6.25 -9.52
C TYR A 217 11.47 -4.94 -9.49
N ASN A 218 11.84 -4.50 -8.30
CA ASN A 218 12.55 -3.22 -8.14
C ASN A 218 13.47 -3.28 -6.92
N GLU A 219 14.60 -2.59 -6.99
CA GLU A 219 15.48 -2.38 -5.86
C GLU A 219 16.04 -0.96 -5.83
N TYR A 220 16.19 -0.45 -4.63
CA TYR A 220 16.81 0.84 -4.35
C TYR A 220 17.81 0.69 -3.22
N ASN A 221 19.03 1.16 -3.45
CA ASN A 221 20.08 1.28 -2.44
C ASN A 221 20.44 2.74 -2.27
N GLY A 222 20.33 3.26 -1.07
CA GLY A 222 20.60 4.66 -0.80
C GLY A 222 19.85 5.18 0.42
N ARG A 223 19.71 6.49 0.49
CA ARG A 223 19.03 7.13 1.62
C ARG A 223 17.54 6.79 1.63
N THR A 224 17.07 6.14 2.68
CA THR A 224 15.67 5.79 2.91
C THR A 224 15.02 6.58 4.05
N GLY A 225 15.77 7.47 4.73
CA GLY A 225 15.23 8.30 5.80
C GLY A 225 16.21 9.35 6.32
N TYR A 226 15.75 10.17 7.25
CA TYR A 226 16.50 11.24 7.91
C TYR A 226 16.57 11.07 9.43
N GLY A 227 16.29 9.86 9.91
CA GLY A 227 16.40 9.51 11.32
C GLY A 227 15.10 9.68 12.11
N GLY A 228 13.99 9.84 11.43
CA GLY A 228 12.66 9.76 12.03
C GLY A 228 12.19 8.33 12.25
N LYS A 229 10.92 8.20 12.63
CA LYS A 229 10.21 6.92 12.72
C LYS A 229 9.28 6.79 11.52
N PHE A 230 9.09 5.56 11.06
CA PHE A 230 8.33 5.28 9.84
C PHE A 230 6.95 4.72 10.14
N PHE A 231 6.03 4.93 9.23
CA PHE A 231 4.71 4.32 9.25
C PHE A 231 4.21 4.11 7.81
N ASN A 232 3.23 3.23 7.64
CA ASN A 232 2.68 2.90 6.36
C ASN A 232 1.34 3.58 6.13
N LYS A 233 1.02 3.86 4.88
CA LYS A 233 -0.29 4.24 4.42
C LYS A 233 -0.68 3.36 3.25
N PHE A 234 -1.96 3.03 3.15
CA PHE A 234 -2.56 2.38 2.00
C PHE A 234 -3.89 3.03 1.65
N GLY A 235 -4.28 2.95 0.43
CA GLY A 235 -5.45 3.60 -0.13
C GLY A 235 -5.10 4.36 -1.39
N ILE A 236 -5.98 5.23 -1.84
CA ILE A 236 -5.82 6.01 -3.06
C ILE A 236 -5.42 7.42 -2.68
N TYR A 237 -4.30 7.88 -3.21
CA TYR A 237 -3.80 9.24 -3.06
C TYR A 237 -3.46 9.83 -4.42
N HIS A 238 -4.13 10.90 -4.77
CA HIS A 238 -3.86 11.70 -5.97
C HIS A 238 -3.11 12.97 -5.63
N SER A 239 -2.16 13.35 -6.47
CA SER A 239 -1.53 14.66 -6.43
C SER A 239 -1.44 15.25 -7.84
N TRP A 240 -1.52 16.58 -7.92
CA TRP A 240 -1.58 17.32 -9.17
C TRP A 240 -2.88 17.06 -9.95
N ILE A 241 -4.03 17.13 -9.25
CA ILE A 241 -5.35 16.92 -9.84
C ILE A 241 -5.63 17.95 -10.92
N SER A 242 -5.08 19.17 -10.78
CA SER A 242 -5.17 20.24 -11.76
C SER A 242 -4.62 19.90 -13.16
N ARG A 243 -3.84 18.80 -13.25
CA ARG A 243 -3.36 18.30 -14.55
C ARG A 243 -4.44 17.58 -15.35
N TRP A 244 -5.54 17.21 -14.72
CA TRP A 244 -6.68 16.63 -15.42
C TRP A 244 -7.49 17.71 -16.10
N SER A 245 -7.75 17.53 -17.37
CA SER A 245 -8.69 18.33 -18.16
C SER A 245 -9.82 17.44 -18.60
N ASP A 246 -11.06 17.82 -18.26
CA ASP A 246 -12.24 17.09 -18.68
C ASP A 246 -12.41 17.11 -20.21
N GLU A 247 -11.93 18.17 -20.87
CA GLU A 247 -11.93 18.27 -22.35
C GLU A 247 -11.04 17.23 -23.01
N LEU A 248 -9.86 16.97 -22.41
CA LEU A 248 -8.87 16.04 -22.97
C LEU A 248 -9.06 14.59 -22.51
N HIS A 249 -9.60 14.40 -21.31
CA HIS A 249 -9.62 13.09 -20.65
C HIS A 249 -11.01 12.60 -20.31
N GLY A 250 -12.04 13.44 -20.50
CA GLY A 250 -13.41 13.19 -20.07
C GLY A 250 -13.61 13.39 -18.56
N GLU A 251 -14.74 12.99 -18.05
CA GLU A 251 -15.05 13.11 -16.62
C GLU A 251 -14.04 12.36 -15.75
N TYR A 252 -13.62 13.03 -14.67
CA TYR A 252 -12.68 12.43 -13.71
C TYR A 252 -13.28 11.18 -13.07
N PRO A 253 -12.66 9.99 -13.21
CA PRO A 253 -13.31 8.75 -12.82
C PRO A 253 -13.33 8.56 -11.30
N THR A 254 -14.35 7.88 -10.81
CA THR A 254 -14.30 7.21 -9.52
C THR A 254 -13.28 6.09 -9.58
N GLN A 255 -12.39 6.02 -8.58
CA GLN A 255 -11.48 4.91 -8.45
C GLN A 255 -11.84 4.03 -7.25
N VAL A 256 -11.77 2.72 -7.45
CA VAL A 256 -11.96 1.71 -6.42
C VAL A 256 -10.74 0.79 -6.40
N VAL A 257 -10.21 0.55 -5.21
CA VAL A 257 -9.09 -0.37 -4.99
C VAL A 257 -9.37 -1.21 -3.76
N TYR A 258 -9.11 -2.50 -3.83
CA TYR A 258 -9.24 -3.40 -2.69
C TYR A 258 -7.88 -3.76 -2.13
N TYR A 259 -7.82 -3.92 -0.81
CA TYR A 259 -6.58 -4.19 -0.07
C TYR A 259 -6.77 -5.35 0.89
N ASP A 260 -5.76 -6.20 0.96
CA ASP A 260 -5.66 -7.31 1.88
C ASP A 260 -4.19 -7.56 2.26
N ASN A 261 -3.92 -8.51 3.17
CA ASN A 261 -2.57 -8.92 3.59
C ASN A 261 -1.66 -7.73 3.95
N LEU A 262 -2.21 -6.78 4.72
CA LEU A 262 -1.51 -5.58 5.16
C LEU A 262 -0.68 -5.89 6.42
N PHE A 263 0.43 -6.56 6.25
CA PHE A 263 1.29 -7.00 7.35
C PHE A 263 2.62 -6.27 7.37
N ARG A 264 3.22 -6.21 8.54
CA ARG A 264 4.58 -5.72 8.75
C ARG A 264 5.26 -6.52 9.84
N THR A 265 6.40 -7.11 9.53
CA THR A 265 7.19 -7.93 10.44
C THR A 265 8.68 -7.58 10.36
N ASN A 266 9.47 -8.17 11.24
CA ASN A 266 10.94 -8.09 11.21
C ASN A 266 11.59 -9.29 10.51
N SER A 267 10.80 -10.23 9.97
CA SER A 267 11.30 -11.47 9.36
C SER A 267 10.45 -11.85 8.16
N LYS A 268 11.08 -12.32 7.07
CA LYS A 268 10.42 -12.84 5.88
C LYS A 268 9.53 -14.04 6.23
N GLU A 269 10.05 -14.95 7.03
CA GLU A 269 9.35 -16.17 7.43
C GLU A 269 8.03 -15.85 8.15
N LYS A 270 8.06 -14.94 9.14
CA LYS A 270 6.84 -14.49 9.82
C LYS A 270 5.85 -13.86 8.85
N LEU A 271 6.33 -13.05 7.90
CA LEU A 271 5.46 -12.42 6.91
C LEU A 271 4.75 -13.46 6.04
N LEU A 272 5.51 -14.44 5.53
CA LEU A 272 4.96 -15.47 4.65
C LEU A 272 3.92 -16.34 5.38
N LYS A 273 4.15 -16.67 6.64
CA LYS A 273 3.15 -17.37 7.47
C LYS A 273 1.85 -16.57 7.61
N LEU A 274 1.92 -15.24 7.72
CA LEU A 274 0.73 -14.38 7.82
C LEU A 274 -0.04 -14.26 6.51
N ILE A 275 0.65 -14.35 5.37
CA ILE A 275 0.03 -14.26 4.05
C ILE A 275 -0.67 -15.57 3.66
N GLN A 276 -0.17 -16.72 4.14
CA GLN A 276 -0.68 -18.06 3.79
C GLN A 276 -1.89 -18.50 4.63
N ASN A 277 -2.14 -17.85 5.76
CA ASN A 277 -3.27 -18.11 6.66
C ASN A 277 -4.41 -17.13 6.42
#